data_9b5c97ca1e9b65e486baa82295d584be
#
_entry.id   9b5c97ca1e9b65e486baa82295d584be
#
_cell.length_a   1.000
_cell.length_b   1.000
_cell.length_c   1.000
_cell.angle_alpha   90.00
_cell.angle_beta   90.00
_cell.angle_gamma   90.00
#
_symmetry.space_group_name_H-M   'P 1'
#
loop_
_entity.id
_entity.type
_entity.pdbx_description
1 polymer ?
#
loop_
_entity_poly.entity_id
_entity_poly.type
_entity_poly.pdbx_seq_one_letter_code
_entity_poly.pdbx_strand_id
1 'polypeptide(L)' 'MPHVIVKLHSGRSEADKSRLADEITKAVTGALNLGDESVSVGIEDVEPKDWVEHVYKPEILTK' A
#
# COMPACT_ATOMS: atom_id res chain seq x y z
N MET A 1 -0.25 -13.88 8.88
CA MET A 1 -1.06 -12.64 8.86
C MET A 1 -0.31 -11.54 8.14
N PRO A 2 -0.22 -11.49 6.73
CA PRO A 2 0.48 -10.39 6.07
C PRO A 2 -0.27 -9.07 6.20
N HIS A 3 0.49 -7.99 6.34
CA HIS A 3 -0.04 -6.63 6.36
C HIS A 3 0.77 -5.82 5.36
N VAL A 4 0.07 -5.20 4.40
CA VAL A 4 0.71 -4.44 3.33
C VAL A 4 0.35 -2.97 3.49
N ILE A 5 1.33 -2.11 3.44
CA ILE A 5 1.10 -0.67 3.45
C ILE A 5 1.57 -0.09 2.13
N VAL A 6 0.68 0.64 1.48
CA VAL A 6 0.99 1.34 0.23
C VAL A 6 1.07 2.82 0.54
N LYS A 7 2.17 3.44 0.18
CA LYS A 7 2.31 4.90 0.26
C LYS A 7 2.29 5.45 -1.15
N LEU A 8 1.45 6.43 -1.40
CA LEU A 8 1.32 7.02 -2.72
C LEU A 8 1.09 8.52 -2.61
N HIS A 9 1.33 9.22 -3.70
CA HIS A 9 1.07 10.67 -3.72
C HIS A 9 -0.42 10.92 -3.53
N SER A 10 -0.75 11.92 -2.75
CA SER A 10 -2.15 12.30 -2.53
C SER A 10 -2.79 12.75 -3.84
N GLY A 11 -4.12 12.68 -3.89
CA GLY A 11 -4.89 13.09 -5.06
C GLY A 11 -5.68 11.98 -5.73
N ARG A 12 -5.44 10.72 -5.37
CA ARG A 12 -6.22 9.62 -5.91
C ARG A 12 -7.59 9.56 -5.25
N SER A 13 -8.61 9.16 -6.02
CA SER A 13 -9.96 9.04 -5.49
C SER A 13 -10.07 7.88 -4.50
N GLU A 14 -11.10 7.92 -3.68
CA GLU A 14 -11.36 6.81 -2.76
C GLU A 14 -11.67 5.53 -3.54
N ALA A 15 -12.34 5.64 -4.68
CA ALA A 15 -12.63 4.49 -5.53
C ALA A 15 -11.34 3.84 -6.05
N ASP A 16 -10.37 4.65 -6.48
CA ASP A 16 -9.08 4.14 -6.94
C ASP A 16 -8.34 3.42 -5.81
N LYS A 17 -8.33 4.02 -4.63
CA LYS A 17 -7.62 3.44 -3.49
C LYS A 17 -8.28 2.14 -3.02
N SER A 18 -9.60 2.09 -3.03
CA SER A 18 -10.34 0.87 -2.67
C SER A 18 -10.03 -0.25 -3.65
N ARG A 19 -10.02 0.06 -4.94
CA ARG A 19 -9.70 -0.93 -5.97
C ARG A 19 -8.26 -1.43 -5.82
N LEU A 20 -7.33 -0.52 -5.53
CA LEU A 20 -5.93 -0.90 -5.33
C LEU A 20 -5.80 -1.87 -4.15
N ALA A 21 -6.46 -1.57 -3.04
CA ALA A 21 -6.44 -2.45 -1.88
C ALA A 21 -7.02 -3.84 -2.21
N ASP A 22 -8.10 -3.88 -2.97
CA ASP A 22 -8.70 -5.16 -3.38
C ASP A 22 -7.76 -5.97 -4.27
N GLU A 23 -7.10 -5.32 -5.22
CA GLU A 23 -6.18 -6.03 -6.11
C GLU A 23 -4.94 -6.53 -5.37
N ILE A 24 -4.44 -5.75 -4.41
CA ILE A 24 -3.31 -6.21 -3.59
C ILE A 24 -3.73 -7.39 -2.73
N THR A 25 -4.92 -7.35 -2.14
CA THR A 25 -5.43 -8.48 -1.36
C THR A 25 -5.49 -9.75 -2.21
N LYS A 26 -5.99 -9.63 -3.42
CA LYS A 26 -6.05 -10.78 -4.34
C LYS A 26 -4.67 -11.33 -4.66
N ALA A 27 -3.71 -10.43 -4.89
CA ALA A 27 -2.35 -10.85 -5.21
C ALA A 27 -1.70 -11.60 -4.06
N VAL A 28 -1.87 -11.09 -2.84
CA VAL A 28 -1.27 -11.73 -1.67
C VAL A 28 -1.93 -13.07 -1.35
N THR A 29 -3.26 -13.10 -1.37
CA THR A 29 -3.98 -14.34 -1.08
C THR A 29 -3.70 -15.41 -2.12
N GLY A 30 -3.60 -15.02 -3.39
CA GLY A 30 -3.27 -15.97 -4.45
C GLY A 30 -1.85 -16.49 -4.36
N ALA A 31 -0.89 -15.59 -4.10
CA ALA A 31 0.51 -15.99 -4.04
C ALA A 31 0.83 -16.86 -2.84
N LEU A 32 0.20 -16.59 -1.70
CA LEU A 32 0.50 -17.29 -0.46
C LEU A 32 -0.53 -18.33 -0.08
N ASN A 33 -1.57 -18.48 -0.90
CA ASN A 33 -2.64 -19.44 -0.66
C ASN A 33 -3.33 -19.22 0.69
N LEU A 34 -3.76 -17.99 0.92
CA LEU A 34 -4.42 -17.58 2.16
C LEU A 34 -5.85 -17.11 1.89
N GLY A 35 -6.67 -17.07 2.94
CA GLY A 35 -8.00 -16.47 2.84
C GLY A 35 -7.91 -14.95 3.01
N ASP A 36 -8.92 -14.24 2.52
CA ASP A 36 -8.96 -12.77 2.57
C ASP A 36 -8.85 -12.23 4.00
N GLU A 37 -9.41 -12.95 4.96
CA GLU A 37 -9.41 -12.53 6.36
C GLU A 37 -7.99 -12.51 6.97
N SER A 38 -7.05 -13.15 6.32
CA SER A 38 -5.65 -13.19 6.81
C SER A 38 -4.82 -12.00 6.39
N VAL A 39 -5.32 -11.18 5.45
CA VAL A 39 -4.55 -10.10 4.82
C VAL A 39 -5.16 -8.75 5.17
N SER A 40 -4.33 -7.80 5.49
CA SER A 40 -4.77 -6.42 5.65
C SER A 40 -3.92 -5.51 4.76
N VAL A 41 -4.56 -4.46 4.22
CA VAL A 41 -3.88 -3.51 3.35
C VAL A 41 -4.23 -2.11 3.81
N GLY A 42 -3.20 -1.30 4.06
CA GLY A 42 -3.37 0.11 4.38
C GLY A 42 -2.90 0.96 3.22
N ILE A 43 -3.62 2.03 2.94
CA ILE A 43 -3.23 2.98 1.89
C ILE A 43 -2.98 4.33 2.58
N GLU A 44 -1.78 4.87 2.41
CA GLU A 44 -1.42 6.16 3.00
C GLU A 44 -1.15 7.19 1.92
N ASP A 45 -1.87 8.31 2.00
CA ASP A 45 -1.60 9.45 1.13
C ASP A 45 -0.41 10.21 1.67
N VAL A 46 0.57 10.51 0.81
CA VAL A 46 1.73 11.30 1.18
C VAL A 46 1.82 12.48 0.20
N GLU A 47 1.85 13.70 0.73
CA GLU A 47 1.98 14.87 -0.13
C GLU A 47 3.29 14.81 -0.90
N PRO A 48 3.30 15.19 -2.18
CA PRO A 48 4.55 15.16 -2.96
C PRO A 48 5.70 15.90 -2.29
N LYS A 49 5.41 17.00 -1.60
CA LYS A 49 6.44 17.77 -0.90
C LYS A 49 7.09 17.01 0.25
N ASP A 50 6.40 16.01 0.79
CA ASP A 50 6.88 15.24 1.93
C ASP A 50 7.46 13.89 1.52
N TRP A 51 7.39 13.55 0.23
CA TRP A 51 7.78 12.23 -0.27
C TRP A 51 9.21 11.87 0.07
N VAL A 52 10.14 12.81 -0.14
CA VAL A 52 11.57 12.53 0.07
C VAL A 52 11.84 12.20 1.54
N GLU A 53 11.27 12.98 2.44
CA GLU A 53 11.53 12.79 3.88
C GLU A 53 10.78 11.59 4.45
N HIS A 54 9.55 11.33 4.00
CA HIS A 54 8.73 10.30 4.60
C HIS A 54 8.81 8.94 3.92
N VAL A 55 9.23 8.90 2.66
CA VAL A 55 9.25 7.65 1.90
C VAL A 55 10.61 7.37 1.31
N TYR A 56 11.15 8.30 0.54
CA TYR A 56 12.38 8.04 -0.20
C TYR A 56 13.57 7.78 0.71
N LYS A 57 13.82 8.67 1.66
CA LYS A 57 14.96 8.52 2.57
C LYS A 57 14.81 7.32 3.49
N PRO A 58 13.68 7.16 4.21
CA PRO A 58 13.60 6.06 5.17
C PRO A 58 13.38 4.69 4.55
N GLU A 59 12.74 4.60 3.37
CA GLU A 59 12.31 3.30 2.86
C GLU A 59 12.91 2.90 1.52
N ILE A 60 13.36 3.86 0.73
CA ILE A 60 13.90 3.57 -0.60
C ILE A 60 15.40 3.73 -0.62
N LEU A 61 15.87 4.90 -0.20
CA LEU A 61 17.30 5.22 -0.25
C LEU A 61 18.14 4.32 0.65
N THR A 62 17.60 3.93 1.79
CA THR A 62 18.35 3.14 2.79
C THR A 62 18.37 1.65 2.53
N LYS A 63 17.71 1.20 1.49
CA LYS A 63 17.65 -0.23 1.17
C LYS A 63 18.96 -0.78 0.62
#